data_ad70c64df3c9b8129cc7260aad52bc96
#
_entry.id   ad70c64df3c9b8129cc7260aad52bc96
#
_cell.length_a   1.000
_cell.length_b   1.000
_cell.length_c   1.000
_cell.angle_alpha   90.00
_cell.angle_beta   90.00
_cell.angle_gamma   90.00
#
_symmetry.space_group_name_H-M   'P 1'
#
loop_
_entity.id
_entity.type
_entity.pdbx_description
1 polymer ?
#
loop_
_entity_poly.entity_id
_entity_poly.type
_entity_poly.pdbx_seq_one_letter_code
_entity_poly.pdbx_strand_id
1 'polypeptide(L)'
;MSDDDFMCDSDEDYDLEYSADEEEDEEDSTLENQYYNSKATKEESLKEALDGFAKVITLQSEKGEWGFKALKQMLKINFKLGNYDDMMVHYRELLTYIKSAVTRNHSEKSINSILDYVSVSKNMVLLQELYETTLNALQEAKNERLWFKTNTKLGKLYFDLAEYGQLQRVIKQLHAACKNQDGSDDQKKGTQLLEIYALEIQMYTEQKNNKKLKALYEQSLQVKSAIPHPLIMGVIR
;
A
#
# COMPACT_ATOMS: atom_id res chain seq x y z
N MET A 1 8.85 13.24 -22.39
CA MET A 1 9.52 12.26 -21.53
C MET A 1 8.38 11.54 -20.85
N SER A 2 8.12 10.31 -21.26
CA SER A 2 6.91 9.58 -20.91
C SER A 2 7.04 9.06 -19.48
N ASP A 3 6.08 9.43 -18.61
CA ASP A 3 5.90 8.91 -17.25
C ASP A 3 5.58 7.39 -17.20
N ASP A 4 5.74 6.70 -18.31
CA ASP A 4 5.50 5.26 -18.45
C ASP A 4 6.60 4.39 -17.82
N ASP A 5 7.76 4.97 -17.50
CA ASP A 5 8.94 4.21 -17.09
C ASP A 5 8.98 3.92 -15.58
N PHE A 6 8.20 4.65 -14.76
CA PHE A 6 8.25 4.50 -13.29
C PHE A 6 7.43 3.31 -12.76
N MET A 7 6.42 2.87 -13.49
CA MET A 7 5.68 1.64 -13.21
C MET A 7 5.97 0.58 -14.28
N CYS A 8 7.05 0.78 -15.02
CA CYS A 8 7.60 -0.21 -15.90
C CYS A 8 7.85 -1.48 -15.11
N ASP A 9 7.13 -2.47 -15.44
CA ASP A 9 7.49 -3.89 -15.60
C ASP A 9 8.61 -4.51 -14.72
N SER A 10 9.09 -3.81 -13.69
CA SER A 10 9.89 -4.43 -12.64
C SER A 10 9.05 -5.34 -11.71
N ASP A 11 7.78 -5.59 -12.07
CA ASP A 11 7.02 -6.75 -11.60
C ASP A 11 7.40 -8.03 -12.37
N GLU A 12 8.34 -7.94 -13.31
CA GLU A 12 9.22 -9.05 -13.68
C GLU A 12 10.25 -9.22 -12.54
N ASP A 13 9.79 -9.30 -11.30
CA ASP A 13 10.53 -10.01 -10.29
C ASP A 13 10.56 -11.47 -10.76
N TYR A 14 11.72 -11.85 -11.26
CA TYR A 14 12.14 -13.23 -11.46
C TYR A 14 12.19 -13.95 -10.11
N ASP A 15 11.08 -14.05 -9.42
CA ASP A 15 10.81 -15.11 -8.49
C ASP A 15 10.32 -16.32 -9.32
N LEU A 16 11.25 -16.81 -10.16
CA LEU A 16 11.23 -18.19 -10.59
C LEU A 16 11.58 -19.03 -9.37
N GLU A 17 10.65 -19.14 -8.42
CA GLU A 17 10.56 -20.35 -7.64
C GLU A 17 10.13 -21.46 -8.61
N TYR A 18 11.15 -22.12 -9.17
CA TYR A 18 11.00 -23.37 -9.88
C TYR A 18 10.53 -24.39 -8.86
N SER A 19 9.23 -24.48 -8.61
CA SER A 19 8.64 -25.69 -8.06
C SER A 19 8.57 -26.67 -9.22
N ALA A 20 9.54 -27.58 -9.24
CA ALA A 20 9.52 -28.75 -10.07
C ALA A 20 8.41 -29.68 -9.54
N ASP A 21 7.16 -29.42 -9.93
CA ASP A 21 6.10 -30.40 -9.95
C ASP A 21 5.41 -30.28 -11.31
N GLU A 22 5.74 -31.28 -12.13
CA GLU A 22 5.31 -31.48 -13.50
C GLU A 22 3.84 -31.94 -13.54
N GLU A 23 2.94 -31.03 -13.33
CA GLU A 23 1.59 -30.99 -13.95
C GLU A 23 1.23 -29.50 -14.00
N GLU A 24 1.75 -28.78 -15.00
CA GLU A 24 1.18 -27.49 -15.39
C GLU A 24 -0.29 -27.78 -15.74
N ASP A 25 -1.19 -27.40 -14.86
CA ASP A 25 -2.62 -27.46 -15.11
C ASP A 25 -2.88 -26.74 -16.44
N GLU A 26 -3.60 -27.39 -17.37
CA GLU A 26 -4.00 -26.79 -18.66
C GLU A 26 -4.71 -25.44 -18.43
N GLU A 27 -5.30 -25.26 -17.27
CA GLU A 27 -5.95 -24.03 -16.83
C GLU A 27 -4.95 -22.89 -16.63
N ASP A 28 -3.83 -23.11 -15.95
CA ASP A 28 -2.80 -22.09 -15.71
C ASP A 28 -2.17 -21.61 -17.01
N SER A 29 -1.87 -22.52 -17.95
CA SER A 29 -1.38 -22.19 -19.28
C SER A 29 -2.39 -21.36 -20.09
N THR A 30 -3.69 -21.64 -19.94
CA THR A 30 -4.77 -20.88 -20.59
C THR A 30 -4.88 -19.47 -20.01
N LEU A 31 -4.80 -19.33 -18.68
CA LEU A 31 -4.87 -18.04 -17.99
C LEU A 31 -3.67 -17.16 -18.31
N GLU A 32 -2.48 -17.76 -18.36
CA GLU A 32 -1.24 -17.09 -18.74
C GLU A 32 -1.33 -16.54 -20.16
N ASN A 33 -1.70 -17.38 -21.13
CA ASN A 33 -1.86 -16.95 -22.53
C ASN A 33 -2.89 -15.82 -22.66
N GLN A 34 -4.02 -15.92 -22.00
CA GLN A 34 -5.04 -14.86 -21.99
C GLN A 34 -4.51 -13.56 -21.38
N TYR A 35 -3.74 -13.65 -20.30
CA TYR A 35 -3.13 -12.49 -19.67
C TYR A 35 -2.15 -11.76 -20.60
N TYR A 36 -1.21 -12.51 -21.23
CA TYR A 36 -0.22 -11.90 -22.11
C TYR A 36 -0.84 -11.36 -23.39
N ASN A 37 -1.87 -12.01 -23.95
CA ASN A 37 -2.63 -11.47 -25.07
C ASN A 37 -3.30 -10.14 -24.70
N SER A 38 -3.91 -10.06 -23.51
CA SER A 38 -4.51 -8.82 -23.02
C SER A 38 -3.47 -7.74 -22.74
N LYS A 39 -2.26 -8.14 -22.30
CA LYS A 39 -1.14 -7.21 -22.09
C LYS A 39 -0.65 -6.63 -23.42
N ALA A 40 -0.57 -7.42 -24.48
CA ALA A 40 -0.23 -6.94 -25.82
C ALA A 40 -1.29 -5.99 -26.38
N THR A 41 -2.57 -6.33 -26.25
CA THR A 41 -3.70 -5.49 -26.71
C THR A 41 -3.74 -4.12 -25.99
N LYS A 42 -3.17 -4.02 -24.77
CA LYS A 42 -3.11 -2.77 -23.99
C LYS A 42 -2.39 -1.63 -24.73
N GLU A 43 -1.44 -1.94 -25.60
CA GLU A 43 -0.72 -0.94 -26.40
C GLU A 43 -1.59 -0.35 -27.50
N GLU A 44 -2.55 -1.13 -27.99
CA GLU A 44 -3.43 -0.74 -29.09
C GLU A 44 -4.76 -0.16 -28.60
N SER A 45 -5.40 -0.83 -27.63
CA SER A 45 -6.72 -0.48 -27.12
C SER A 45 -6.88 -0.79 -25.64
N LEU A 46 -6.95 0.24 -24.80
CA LEU A 46 -7.16 0.09 -23.37
C LEU A 46 -8.50 -0.58 -23.02
N LYS A 47 -9.55 -0.36 -23.85
CA LYS A 47 -10.87 -0.98 -23.61
C LYS A 47 -10.86 -2.47 -23.89
N GLU A 48 -10.28 -2.88 -25.03
CA GLU A 48 -10.16 -4.28 -25.38
C GLU A 48 -9.25 -5.03 -24.39
N ALA A 49 -8.20 -4.37 -23.90
CA ALA A 49 -7.36 -4.91 -22.85
C ALA A 49 -8.13 -5.14 -21.55
N LEU A 50 -9.02 -4.22 -21.13
CA LEU A 50 -9.89 -4.42 -19.96
C LEU A 50 -10.79 -5.64 -20.13
N ASP A 51 -11.41 -5.80 -21.30
CA ASP A 51 -12.25 -6.97 -21.59
C ASP A 51 -11.42 -8.27 -21.58
N GLY A 52 -10.17 -8.19 -22.08
CA GLY A 52 -9.23 -9.30 -22.07
C GLY A 52 -8.82 -9.72 -20.67
N PHE A 53 -8.48 -8.76 -19.80
CA PHE A 53 -8.16 -9.04 -18.38
C PHE A 53 -9.38 -9.52 -17.59
N ALA A 54 -10.58 -9.01 -17.88
CA ALA A 54 -11.81 -9.50 -17.27
C ALA A 54 -12.07 -11.00 -17.60
N LYS A 55 -11.70 -11.44 -18.82
CA LYS A 55 -11.76 -12.86 -19.18
C LYS A 55 -10.83 -13.71 -18.33
N VAL A 56 -9.61 -13.25 -17.99
CA VAL A 56 -8.71 -13.98 -17.08
C VAL A 56 -9.39 -14.25 -15.74
N ILE A 57 -10.07 -13.24 -15.18
CA ILE A 57 -10.78 -13.38 -13.91
C ILE A 57 -11.97 -14.36 -14.03
N THR A 58 -12.65 -14.35 -15.18
CA THR A 58 -13.82 -15.22 -15.42
C THR A 58 -13.42 -16.68 -15.68
N LEU A 59 -12.27 -16.90 -16.30
CA LEU A 59 -11.77 -18.24 -16.65
C LEU A 59 -11.15 -18.97 -15.46
N GLN A 60 -10.65 -18.26 -14.44
CA GLN A 60 -10.06 -18.91 -13.28
C GLN A 60 -11.14 -19.63 -12.45
N SER A 61 -10.89 -20.87 -12.07
CA SER A 61 -11.74 -21.66 -11.16
C SER A 61 -11.60 -21.19 -9.72
N GLU A 62 -10.38 -20.89 -9.31
CA GLU A 62 -10.02 -20.36 -7.97
C GLU A 62 -9.19 -19.09 -8.10
N LYS A 63 -9.17 -18.29 -7.02
CA LYS A 63 -8.36 -17.07 -6.98
C LYS A 63 -6.88 -17.42 -7.00
N GLY A 64 -6.20 -17.08 -8.08
CA GLY A 64 -4.81 -17.38 -8.33
C GLY A 64 -3.98 -16.14 -8.67
N GLU A 65 -2.72 -16.37 -8.97
CA GLU A 65 -1.76 -15.31 -9.28
C GLU A 65 -2.13 -14.54 -10.56
N TRP A 66 -2.63 -15.23 -11.60
CA TRP A 66 -3.01 -14.59 -12.86
C TRP A 66 -4.17 -13.62 -12.70
N GLY A 67 -5.19 -13.99 -11.90
CA GLY A 67 -6.28 -13.09 -11.57
C GLY A 67 -5.81 -11.86 -10.79
N PHE A 68 -4.88 -12.04 -9.86
CA PHE A 68 -4.27 -10.92 -9.14
C PHE A 68 -3.51 -9.97 -10.08
N LYS A 69 -2.70 -10.51 -10.99
CA LYS A 69 -1.98 -9.73 -12.02
C LYS A 69 -2.95 -9.00 -12.95
N ALA A 70 -4.03 -9.67 -13.40
CA ALA A 70 -5.06 -9.09 -14.25
C ALA A 70 -5.77 -7.90 -13.56
N LEU A 71 -6.23 -8.07 -12.32
CA LEU A 71 -6.85 -7.00 -11.54
C LEU A 71 -5.93 -5.80 -11.36
N LYS A 72 -4.63 -6.03 -11.16
CA LYS A 72 -3.63 -4.96 -11.06
C LYS A 72 -3.53 -4.17 -12.36
N GLN A 73 -3.58 -4.82 -13.53
CA GLN A 73 -3.59 -4.14 -14.83
C GLN A 73 -4.90 -3.36 -15.06
N MET A 74 -6.05 -3.96 -14.73
CA MET A 74 -7.36 -3.30 -14.86
C MET A 74 -7.43 -2.03 -13.99
N LEU A 75 -6.90 -2.09 -12.76
CA LEU A 75 -6.79 -0.94 -11.87
C LEU A 75 -5.95 0.18 -12.53
N LYS A 76 -4.77 -0.15 -13.07
CA LYS A 76 -3.90 0.82 -13.74
C LYS A 76 -4.57 1.45 -14.95
N ILE A 77 -5.28 0.66 -15.76
CA ILE A 77 -5.99 1.14 -16.95
C ILE A 77 -7.12 2.07 -16.54
N ASN A 78 -7.97 1.69 -15.58
CA ASN A 78 -9.08 2.51 -15.12
C ASN A 78 -8.60 3.83 -14.49
N PHE A 79 -7.48 3.80 -13.76
CA PHE A 79 -6.85 5.01 -13.26
C PHE A 79 -6.39 5.96 -14.40
N LYS A 80 -5.74 5.42 -15.44
CA LYS A 80 -5.33 6.20 -16.63
C LYS A 80 -6.54 6.79 -17.37
N LEU A 81 -7.65 6.06 -17.43
CA LEU A 81 -8.90 6.51 -18.07
C LEU A 81 -9.71 7.50 -17.22
N GLY A 82 -9.35 7.68 -15.94
CA GLY A 82 -10.11 8.50 -15.00
C GLY A 82 -11.39 7.83 -14.48
N ASN A 83 -11.57 6.53 -14.70
CA ASN A 83 -12.70 5.74 -14.23
C ASN A 83 -12.44 5.28 -12.77
N TYR A 84 -12.49 6.21 -11.85
CA TYR A 84 -12.09 5.95 -10.45
C TYR A 84 -13.04 5.00 -9.72
N ASP A 85 -14.32 4.99 -10.04
CA ASP A 85 -15.29 4.08 -9.45
C ASP A 85 -14.97 2.62 -9.82
N ASP A 86 -14.76 2.34 -11.11
CA ASP A 86 -14.37 1.00 -11.60
C ASP A 86 -13.00 0.60 -11.05
N MET A 87 -12.05 1.54 -10.98
CA MET A 87 -10.75 1.31 -10.35
C MET A 87 -10.92 0.82 -8.91
N MET A 88 -11.78 1.47 -8.12
CA MET A 88 -12.02 1.08 -6.74
C MET A 88 -12.76 -0.25 -6.60
N VAL A 89 -13.62 -0.61 -7.55
CA VAL A 89 -14.25 -1.94 -7.61
C VAL A 89 -13.16 -3.01 -7.77
N HIS A 90 -12.29 -2.88 -8.78
CA HIS A 90 -11.20 -3.83 -9.02
C HIS A 90 -10.18 -3.85 -7.88
N TYR A 91 -9.94 -2.71 -7.23
CA TYR A 91 -9.06 -2.65 -6.07
C TYR A 91 -9.61 -3.44 -4.88
N ARG A 92 -10.89 -3.28 -4.56
CA ARG A 92 -11.54 -4.08 -3.50
C ARG A 92 -11.49 -5.57 -3.80
N GLU A 93 -11.70 -5.95 -5.05
CA GLU A 93 -11.58 -7.33 -5.49
C GLU A 93 -10.14 -7.84 -5.34
N LEU A 94 -9.13 -7.08 -5.78
CA LEU A 94 -7.71 -7.39 -5.63
C LEU A 94 -7.34 -7.66 -4.16
N LEU A 95 -7.86 -6.85 -3.23
CA LEU A 95 -7.60 -7.03 -1.80
C LEU A 95 -8.15 -8.36 -1.26
N THR A 96 -9.14 -8.98 -1.90
CA THR A 96 -9.62 -10.31 -1.49
C THR A 96 -8.63 -11.43 -1.80
N TYR A 97 -7.72 -11.24 -2.77
CA TYR A 97 -6.68 -12.21 -3.14
C TYR A 97 -5.53 -12.28 -2.13
N ILE A 98 -5.34 -11.24 -1.32
CA ILE A 98 -4.24 -11.14 -0.37
C ILE A 98 -4.25 -12.26 0.67
N LYS A 99 -5.43 -12.81 0.97
CA LYS A 99 -5.59 -13.83 2.02
C LYS A 99 -5.17 -15.22 1.60
N SER A 100 -5.25 -15.57 0.31
CA SER A 100 -5.13 -16.96 -0.16
C SER A 100 -4.37 -17.14 -1.47
N ALA A 101 -4.40 -16.17 -2.37
CA ALA A 101 -3.96 -16.37 -3.75
C ALA A 101 -2.53 -15.96 -4.05
N VAL A 102 -1.93 -15.13 -3.19
CA VAL A 102 -0.57 -14.59 -3.40
C VAL A 102 0.23 -14.57 -2.11
N THR A 103 1.55 -14.66 -2.24
CA THR A 103 2.44 -14.60 -1.08
C THR A 103 2.32 -13.25 -0.37
N ARG A 104 2.53 -13.25 0.95
CA ARG A 104 2.46 -12.03 1.76
C ARG A 104 3.42 -10.94 1.25
N ASN A 105 4.62 -11.32 0.84
CA ASN A 105 5.62 -10.37 0.35
C ASN A 105 5.18 -9.75 -0.99
N HIS A 106 4.66 -10.55 -1.91
CA HIS A 106 4.15 -10.08 -3.20
C HIS A 106 2.95 -9.12 -3.01
N SER A 107 2.00 -9.48 -2.13
CA SER A 107 0.87 -8.61 -1.82
C SER A 107 1.30 -7.28 -1.19
N GLU A 108 2.27 -7.30 -0.25
CA GLU A 108 2.80 -6.09 0.38
C GLU A 108 3.47 -5.15 -0.63
N LYS A 109 4.32 -5.70 -1.53
CA LYS A 109 4.96 -4.94 -2.61
C LYS A 109 3.90 -4.32 -3.54
N SER A 110 2.92 -5.11 -3.98
CA SER A 110 1.87 -4.66 -4.89
C SER A 110 0.98 -3.57 -4.30
N ILE A 111 0.55 -3.72 -3.04
CA ILE A 111 -0.23 -2.69 -2.34
C ILE A 111 0.58 -1.38 -2.24
N ASN A 112 1.84 -1.45 -1.82
CA ASN A 112 2.68 -0.25 -1.74
C ASN A 112 2.83 0.43 -3.10
N SER A 113 3.08 -0.34 -4.16
CA SER A 113 3.18 0.18 -5.54
C SER A 113 1.88 0.86 -6.00
N ILE A 114 0.72 0.26 -5.72
CA ILE A 114 -0.59 0.85 -6.07
C ILE A 114 -0.81 2.16 -5.30
N LEU A 115 -0.55 2.17 -3.99
CA LEU A 115 -0.69 3.37 -3.17
C LEU A 115 0.22 4.50 -3.67
N ASP A 116 1.47 4.20 -4.00
CA ASP A 116 2.43 5.17 -4.51
C ASP A 116 1.99 5.71 -5.88
N TYR A 117 1.48 4.84 -6.77
CA TYR A 117 0.99 5.22 -8.09
C TYR A 117 -0.22 6.14 -8.04
N VAL A 118 -1.20 5.81 -7.22
CA VAL A 118 -2.43 6.61 -7.10
C VAL A 118 -2.19 7.89 -6.30
N SER A 119 -1.19 7.91 -5.40
CA SER A 119 -0.83 9.09 -4.61
C SER A 119 -0.33 10.27 -5.46
N VAL A 120 0.08 10.03 -6.70
CA VAL A 120 0.43 11.10 -7.66
C VAL A 120 -0.83 11.90 -8.08
N SER A 121 -2.01 11.28 -8.00
CA SER A 121 -3.25 12.00 -8.26
C SER A 121 -3.53 12.99 -7.12
N LYS A 122 -3.96 14.19 -7.46
CA LYS A 122 -4.37 15.20 -6.48
C LYS A 122 -5.84 15.04 -6.03
N ASN A 123 -6.47 13.91 -6.37
CA ASN A 123 -7.86 13.64 -6.00
C ASN A 123 -7.92 13.09 -4.57
N MET A 124 -8.18 13.98 -3.62
CA MET A 124 -8.20 13.66 -2.20
C MET A 124 -9.28 12.66 -1.80
N VAL A 125 -10.44 12.72 -2.44
CA VAL A 125 -11.54 11.81 -2.15
C VAL A 125 -11.16 10.38 -2.53
N LEU A 126 -10.58 10.22 -3.73
CA LEU A 126 -10.07 8.93 -4.19
C LEU A 126 -8.96 8.38 -3.27
N LEU A 127 -8.00 9.23 -2.89
CA LEU A 127 -6.90 8.83 -2.01
C LEU A 127 -7.41 8.39 -0.64
N GLN A 128 -8.31 9.15 -0.05
CA GLN A 128 -8.90 8.79 1.24
C GLN A 128 -9.62 7.44 1.16
N GLU A 129 -10.46 7.23 0.15
CA GLU A 129 -11.18 5.97 -0.04
C GLU A 129 -10.21 4.79 -0.27
N LEU A 130 -9.14 4.99 -1.07
CA LEU A 130 -8.13 3.98 -1.33
C LEU A 130 -7.41 3.57 -0.02
N TYR A 131 -6.96 4.55 0.76
CA TYR A 131 -6.27 4.28 2.02
C TYR A 131 -7.19 3.62 3.06
N GLU A 132 -8.42 4.10 3.22
CA GLU A 132 -9.40 3.51 4.16
C GLU A 132 -9.72 2.06 3.77
N THR A 133 -9.95 1.79 2.49
CA THR A 133 -10.20 0.44 1.97
C THR A 133 -9.00 -0.49 2.24
N THR A 134 -7.78 0.01 2.00
CA THR A 134 -6.55 -0.73 2.27
C THR A 134 -6.40 -1.07 3.75
N LEU A 135 -6.56 -0.07 4.62
CA LEU A 135 -6.39 -0.24 6.06
C LEU A 135 -7.38 -1.23 6.65
N ASN A 136 -8.64 -1.20 6.20
CA ASN A 136 -9.66 -2.16 6.61
C ASN A 136 -9.29 -3.59 6.20
N ALA A 137 -8.88 -3.78 4.95
CA ALA A 137 -8.45 -5.10 4.45
C ALA A 137 -7.22 -5.64 5.20
N LEU A 138 -6.24 -4.78 5.51
CA LEU A 138 -5.03 -5.15 6.26
C LEU A 138 -5.35 -5.50 7.71
N GLN A 139 -6.32 -4.84 8.32
CA GLN A 139 -6.78 -5.15 9.67
C GLN A 139 -7.48 -6.51 9.72
N GLU A 140 -8.35 -6.81 8.75
CA GLU A 140 -8.97 -8.13 8.61
C GLU A 140 -7.95 -9.24 8.37
N ALA A 141 -6.93 -8.98 7.53
CA ALA A 141 -5.84 -9.91 7.25
C ALA A 141 -4.82 -10.01 8.40
N LYS A 142 -4.98 -9.25 9.50
CA LYS A 142 -4.06 -9.18 10.64
C LYS A 142 -2.61 -8.87 10.22
N ASN A 143 -2.44 -8.04 9.19
CA ASN A 143 -1.13 -7.59 8.72
C ASN A 143 -0.73 -6.28 9.41
N GLU A 144 -0.38 -6.37 10.71
CA GLU A 144 -0.04 -5.20 11.54
C GLU A 144 1.13 -4.39 10.97
N ARG A 145 2.13 -5.06 10.38
CA ARG A 145 3.32 -4.40 9.84
C ARG A 145 2.96 -3.48 8.67
N LEU A 146 2.21 -4.02 7.69
CA LEU A 146 1.82 -3.23 6.52
C LEU A 146 0.76 -2.19 6.90
N TRP A 147 -0.15 -2.52 7.81
CA TRP A 147 -1.13 -1.58 8.36
C TRP A 147 -0.45 -0.35 8.98
N PHE A 148 0.58 -0.57 9.83
CA PHE A 148 1.35 0.52 10.42
C PHE A 148 2.04 1.38 9.34
N LYS A 149 2.73 0.75 8.40
CA LYS A 149 3.42 1.44 7.30
C LYS A 149 2.45 2.24 6.43
N THR A 150 1.28 1.69 6.13
CA THR A 150 0.24 2.36 5.34
C THR A 150 -0.33 3.58 6.09
N ASN A 151 -0.61 3.45 7.39
CA ASN A 151 -1.04 4.59 8.21
C ASN A 151 0.03 5.69 8.30
N THR A 152 1.31 5.33 8.38
CA THR A 152 2.41 6.30 8.36
C THR A 152 2.48 7.04 7.02
N LYS A 153 2.28 6.35 5.90
CA LYS A 153 2.18 6.98 4.56
C LYS A 153 0.98 7.94 4.49
N LEU A 154 -0.19 7.51 4.97
CA LEU A 154 -1.38 8.36 5.05
C LEU A 154 -1.14 9.60 5.92
N GLY A 155 -0.47 9.43 7.05
CA GLY A 155 -0.07 10.55 7.90
C GLY A 155 0.82 11.56 7.19
N LYS A 156 1.81 11.10 6.43
CA LYS A 156 2.66 11.98 5.61
C LYS A 156 1.86 12.71 4.54
N LEU A 157 0.93 12.02 3.87
CA LEU A 157 0.04 12.63 2.88
C LEU A 157 -0.78 13.76 3.52
N TYR A 158 -1.39 13.54 4.69
CA TYR A 158 -2.14 14.58 5.39
C TYR A 158 -1.24 15.74 5.87
N PHE A 159 0.00 15.45 6.21
CA PHE A 159 0.98 16.49 6.53
C PHE A 159 1.28 17.38 5.32
N ASP A 160 1.58 16.79 4.16
CA ASP A 160 1.89 17.51 2.92
C ASP A 160 0.70 18.38 2.44
N LEU A 161 -0.52 17.96 2.77
CA LEU A 161 -1.75 18.67 2.46
C LEU A 161 -2.18 19.67 3.53
N ALA A 162 -1.41 19.80 4.60
CA ALA A 162 -1.72 20.63 5.76
C ALA A 162 -3.05 20.27 6.47
N GLU A 163 -3.56 19.04 6.27
CA GLU A 163 -4.76 18.49 6.91
C GLU A 163 -4.44 17.98 8.32
N TYR A 164 -4.01 18.88 9.20
CA TYR A 164 -3.51 18.53 10.54
C TYR A 164 -4.55 17.85 11.45
N GLY A 165 -5.84 18.09 11.21
CA GLY A 165 -6.92 17.44 11.96
C GLY A 165 -6.99 15.93 11.67
N GLN A 166 -6.88 15.53 10.42
CA GLN A 166 -6.84 14.14 9.99
C GLN A 166 -5.52 13.49 10.41
N LEU A 167 -4.40 14.18 10.21
CA LEU A 167 -3.09 13.74 10.67
C LEU A 167 -3.11 13.38 12.16
N GLN A 168 -3.70 14.22 13.00
CA GLN A 168 -3.77 13.98 14.44
C GLN A 168 -4.59 12.73 14.79
N ARG A 169 -5.62 12.40 14.00
CA ARG A 169 -6.40 11.15 14.16
C ARG A 169 -5.54 9.93 13.83
N VAL A 170 -4.82 9.97 12.71
CA VAL A 170 -3.89 8.90 12.30
C VAL A 170 -2.80 8.69 13.37
N ILE A 171 -2.19 9.76 13.86
CA ILE A 171 -1.18 9.70 14.92
C ILE A 171 -1.73 9.01 16.19
N LYS A 172 -2.95 9.35 16.62
CA LYS A 172 -3.59 8.69 17.76
C LYS A 172 -3.79 7.19 17.55
N GLN A 173 -4.20 6.79 16.34
CA GLN A 173 -4.36 5.37 16.00
C GLN A 173 -3.01 4.63 16.02
N LEU A 174 -1.96 5.25 15.47
CA LEU A 174 -0.61 4.70 15.47
C LEU A 174 -0.06 4.54 16.90
N HIS A 175 -0.24 5.54 17.76
CA HIS A 175 0.14 5.43 19.18
C HIS A 175 -0.63 4.31 19.89
N ALA A 176 -1.93 4.19 19.65
CA ALA A 176 -2.74 3.13 20.23
C ALA A 176 -2.24 1.72 19.82
N ALA A 177 -1.79 1.57 18.57
CA ALA A 177 -1.22 0.32 18.07
C ALA A 177 0.17 -0.02 18.66
N CYS A 178 0.87 0.98 19.21
CA CYS A 178 2.17 0.81 19.87
C CYS A 178 2.08 0.64 21.39
N LYS A 179 0.89 0.60 21.97
CA LYS A 179 0.68 0.42 23.42
C LYS A 179 0.42 -1.03 23.76
N ASN A 180 0.90 -1.42 24.95
CA ASN A 180 0.55 -2.68 25.59
C ASN A 180 -0.88 -2.65 26.18
N GLN A 181 -1.36 -3.80 26.66
CA GLN A 181 -2.67 -3.91 27.31
C GLN A 181 -2.78 -3.08 28.61
N ASP A 182 -1.67 -2.79 29.27
CA ASP A 182 -1.58 -1.93 30.46
C ASP A 182 -1.53 -0.43 30.16
N GLY A 183 -1.52 -0.06 28.86
CA GLY A 183 -1.42 1.33 28.41
C GLY A 183 0.00 1.89 28.34
N SER A 184 1.01 1.12 28.73
CA SER A 184 2.43 1.49 28.56
C SER A 184 2.88 1.30 27.12
N ASP A 185 3.97 1.97 26.72
CA ASP A 185 4.55 1.82 25.40
C ASP A 185 5.24 0.44 25.27
N ASP A 186 4.97 -0.25 24.15
CA ASP A 186 5.64 -1.52 23.84
C ASP A 186 7.08 -1.24 23.39
N GLN A 187 8.04 -1.63 24.23
CA GLN A 187 9.47 -1.44 23.94
C GLN A 187 9.93 -2.17 22.68
N LYS A 188 9.23 -3.23 22.26
CA LYS A 188 9.52 -3.94 21.00
C LYS A 188 9.17 -3.11 19.76
N LYS A 189 8.28 -2.14 19.91
CA LYS A 189 7.83 -1.20 18.87
C LYS A 189 8.56 0.15 18.93
N GLY A 190 9.71 0.23 19.59
CA GLY A 190 10.46 1.48 19.77
C GLY A 190 10.79 2.21 18.47
N THR A 191 11.17 1.49 17.40
CA THR A 191 11.41 2.10 16.08
C THR A 191 10.13 2.74 15.52
N GLN A 192 8.98 2.05 15.64
CA GLN A 192 7.69 2.57 15.20
C GLN A 192 7.28 3.80 16.01
N LEU A 193 7.50 3.80 17.32
CA LEU A 193 7.26 4.96 18.17
C LEU A 193 8.09 6.17 17.74
N LEU A 194 9.36 5.98 17.40
CA LEU A 194 10.20 7.08 16.89
C LEU A 194 9.70 7.63 15.55
N GLU A 195 9.17 6.78 14.66
CA GLU A 195 8.53 7.23 13.42
C GLU A 195 7.31 8.11 13.69
N ILE A 196 6.49 7.72 14.67
CA ILE A 196 5.31 8.50 15.08
C ILE A 196 5.74 9.85 15.67
N TYR A 197 6.71 9.85 16.59
CA TYR A 197 7.22 11.09 17.18
C TYR A 197 7.84 12.02 16.13
N ALA A 198 8.55 11.50 15.13
CA ALA A 198 9.08 12.31 14.05
C ALA A 198 7.95 13.01 13.26
N LEU A 199 6.87 12.31 12.97
CA LEU A 199 5.70 12.87 12.28
C LEU A 199 4.97 13.92 13.14
N GLU A 200 4.83 13.68 14.45
CA GLU A 200 4.27 14.66 15.39
C GLU A 200 5.16 15.91 15.53
N ILE A 201 6.47 15.74 15.60
CA ILE A 201 7.42 16.84 15.67
C ILE A 201 7.31 17.71 14.41
N GLN A 202 7.26 17.10 13.22
CA GLN A 202 7.06 17.84 11.98
C GLN A 202 5.74 18.64 12.02
N MET A 203 4.63 18.01 12.41
CA MET A 203 3.34 18.67 12.51
C MET A 203 3.35 19.87 13.47
N TYR A 204 3.89 19.71 14.67
CA TYR A 204 3.91 20.83 15.65
C TYR A 204 4.98 21.88 15.33
N THR A 205 6.00 21.55 14.55
CA THR A 205 6.96 22.53 14.01
C THR A 205 6.25 23.47 13.05
N GLU A 206 5.48 22.93 12.09
CA GLU A 206 4.69 23.73 11.15
C GLU A 206 3.63 24.57 11.86
N GLN A 207 3.00 24.04 12.91
CA GLN A 207 2.05 24.77 13.75
C GLN A 207 2.68 25.75 14.73
N LYS A 208 4.02 25.84 14.78
CA LYS A 208 4.80 26.69 15.71
C LYS A 208 4.43 26.46 17.18
N ASN A 209 4.06 25.23 17.56
CA ASN A 209 3.67 24.88 18.91
C ASN A 209 4.85 24.40 19.76
N ASN A 210 5.69 25.35 20.18
CA ASN A 210 6.92 25.07 20.91
C ASN A 210 6.71 24.33 22.24
N LYS A 211 5.56 24.50 22.90
CA LYS A 211 5.28 23.82 24.17
C LYS A 211 5.11 22.31 23.97
N LYS A 212 4.36 21.90 22.94
CA LYS A 212 4.17 20.49 22.61
C LYS A 212 5.45 19.88 22.03
N LEU A 213 6.16 20.64 21.23
CA LEU A 213 7.45 20.24 20.65
C LEU A 213 8.46 19.83 21.72
N LYS A 214 8.63 20.65 22.77
CA LYS A 214 9.56 20.34 23.86
C LYS A 214 9.17 19.05 24.59
N ALA A 215 7.88 18.88 24.90
CA ALA A 215 7.40 17.68 25.58
C ALA A 215 7.60 16.40 24.73
N LEU A 216 7.33 16.47 23.41
CA LEU A 216 7.56 15.35 22.50
C LEU A 216 9.03 14.98 22.34
N TYR A 217 9.89 16.00 22.27
CA TYR A 217 11.34 15.78 22.22
C TYR A 217 11.82 15.02 23.47
N GLU A 218 11.41 15.44 24.66
CA GLU A 218 11.75 14.77 25.91
C GLU A 218 11.23 13.32 25.96
N GLN A 219 10.02 13.05 25.43
CA GLN A 219 9.45 11.71 25.33
C GLN A 219 10.21 10.85 24.31
N SER A 220 10.57 11.40 23.15
CA SER A 220 11.30 10.67 22.12
C SER A 220 12.68 10.20 22.59
N LEU A 221 13.34 10.96 23.46
CA LEU A 221 14.64 10.59 24.06
C LEU A 221 14.54 9.41 25.03
N GLN A 222 13.34 9.15 25.60
CA GLN A 222 13.12 8.03 26.52
C GLN A 222 12.87 6.71 25.80
N VAL A 223 12.60 6.74 24.48
CA VAL A 223 12.34 5.53 23.71
C VAL A 223 13.63 4.74 23.51
N LYS A 224 13.69 3.55 24.09
CA LYS A 224 14.79 2.61 23.91
C LYS A 224 14.60 1.85 22.59
N SER A 225 15.05 2.41 21.49
CA SER A 225 15.05 1.73 20.19
C SER A 225 16.42 1.16 19.87
N ALA A 226 16.45 0.02 19.22
CA ALA A 226 17.70 -0.65 18.89
C ALA A 226 18.51 0.14 17.85
N ILE A 227 17.92 0.63 16.77
CA ILE A 227 18.61 1.43 15.73
C ILE A 227 17.58 2.34 15.04
N PRO A 228 17.53 3.63 15.39
CA PRO A 228 16.66 4.57 14.68
C PRO A 228 17.19 4.86 13.27
N HIS A 229 16.27 4.93 12.31
CA HIS A 229 16.63 5.29 10.94
C HIS A 229 17.24 6.71 10.89
N PRO A 230 18.34 6.95 10.13
CA PRO A 230 19.04 8.25 10.11
C PRO A 230 18.13 9.45 9.80
N LEU A 231 17.14 9.29 8.91
CA LEU A 231 16.17 10.34 8.57
C LEU A 231 15.28 10.71 9.76
N ILE A 232 14.88 9.72 10.57
CA ILE A 232 14.07 9.95 11.78
C ILE A 232 14.90 10.74 12.80
N MET A 233 16.16 10.35 13.00
CA MET A 233 17.08 11.08 13.88
C MET A 233 17.36 12.51 13.41
N GLY A 234 17.36 12.75 12.10
CA GLY A 234 17.50 14.09 11.53
C GLY A 234 16.32 15.01 11.85
N VAL A 235 15.10 14.47 11.98
CA VAL A 235 13.91 15.24 12.37
C VAL A 235 13.86 15.50 13.88
N ILE A 236 14.35 14.55 14.70
CA ILE A 236 14.32 14.63 16.16
C ILE A 236 15.45 15.53 16.71
N ARG A 237 16.55 15.68 16.00
CA ARG A 237 17.68 16.56 16.39
C ARG A 237 17.45 18.01 15.98
#